data_a33959dd09fca86c27813e76d5fe7778
#
_entry.id   a33959dd09fca86c27813e76d5fe7778
#
_cell.length_a   1.000
_cell.length_b   1.000
_cell.length_c   1.000
_cell.angle_alpha   90.00
_cell.angle_beta   90.00
_cell.angle_gamma   90.00
#
_symmetry.space_group_name_H-M   'P 1'
#
loop_
_entity.id
_entity.type
_entity.pdbx_description
1 polymer ?
#
loop_
_entity_poly.entity_id
_entity_poly.type
_entity_poly.pdbx_seq_one_letter_code
_entity_poly.pdbx_strand_id
1 'polypeptide(L)'
;MARPYYVTTPIYYVNDRPHIGHAYSTVAADVVARYEALRGKPTYFLTGLDEHGLKIERRAKEMELAPQDFVDRMAAPFRDAWEELDCAHDGFIRTTSAQHRERVQALWKQMEAKGDIYLDDYEDWYCVGCESFKTEKELLEGKLCPIHQKPVERIKERSYFFRLSSYTQPLLDYFEAHPGFVQPEARFNEVKSFVKEGLRDLSISRTSFRWGIPVPDAPEHVIYVWLDALTNYISALGGPAEQGESPLFDEFWREAETITHIVGKDILRFHAIYWPAFLMSAGVRLPSQVWAHGWLTVNGEKMSKSLGNFLPP
;
A
#
# COMPACT_ATOMS: atom_id res chain seq x y z
N MET A 1 27.59 -5.17 -16.62
CA MET A 1 26.25 -5.77 -16.77
C MET A 1 25.21 -4.70 -16.58
N ALA A 2 24.05 -4.78 -17.24
CA ALA A 2 22.93 -3.87 -16.99
C ALA A 2 22.44 -4.06 -15.54
N ARG A 3 22.10 -2.97 -14.85
CA ARG A 3 21.61 -3.04 -13.46
C ARG A 3 20.15 -3.42 -13.45
N PRO A 4 19.68 -4.15 -12.40
CA PRO A 4 18.30 -4.61 -12.29
C PRO A 4 17.25 -3.49 -12.26
N TYR A 5 16.05 -3.79 -12.75
CA TYR A 5 14.87 -2.94 -12.72
C TYR A 5 13.73 -3.63 -11.98
N TYR A 6 13.14 -2.97 -11.01
CA TYR A 6 12.01 -3.47 -10.25
C TYR A 6 10.77 -2.61 -10.48
N VAL A 7 9.69 -3.21 -10.95
CA VAL A 7 8.41 -2.54 -11.17
C VAL A 7 7.29 -3.25 -10.41
N THR A 8 6.39 -2.47 -9.83
CA THR A 8 5.28 -3.02 -9.07
C THR A 8 3.96 -2.34 -9.41
N THR A 9 2.87 -3.09 -9.29
CA THR A 9 1.53 -2.51 -9.11
C THR A 9 1.26 -2.25 -7.63
N PRO A 10 0.14 -1.58 -7.25
CA PRO A 10 -0.44 -1.77 -5.93
C PRO A 10 -0.86 -3.23 -5.78
N ILE A 11 -0.89 -3.74 -4.57
CA ILE A 11 -1.63 -4.97 -4.30
C ILE A 11 -3.12 -4.66 -4.20
N TYR A 12 -3.95 -5.55 -4.73
CA TYR A 12 -5.37 -5.28 -4.93
C TYR A 12 -6.22 -5.81 -3.79
N TYR A 13 -7.13 -4.98 -3.31
CA TYR A 13 -8.06 -5.31 -2.24
C TYR A 13 -9.11 -6.31 -2.72
N VAL A 14 -9.17 -7.49 -2.09
CA VAL A 14 -9.97 -8.64 -2.58
C VAL A 14 -11.42 -8.65 -2.09
N ASN A 15 -11.99 -7.50 -1.81
CA ASN A 15 -13.39 -7.39 -1.38
C ASN A 15 -14.41 -7.71 -2.48
N ASP A 16 -13.97 -7.85 -3.74
CA ASP A 16 -14.75 -8.20 -4.90
C ASP A 16 -13.83 -8.61 -6.08
N ARG A 17 -14.41 -9.06 -7.21
CA ARG A 17 -13.69 -9.44 -8.42
C ARG A 17 -12.89 -8.27 -9.02
N PRO A 18 -11.84 -8.56 -9.82
CA PRO A 18 -11.08 -7.54 -10.54
C PRO A 18 -11.99 -6.73 -11.49
N HIS A 19 -11.58 -5.52 -11.78
CA HIS A 19 -12.22 -4.63 -12.75
C HIS A 19 -11.17 -3.90 -13.58
N ILE A 20 -11.59 -3.24 -14.66
CA ILE A 20 -10.71 -2.56 -15.61
C ILE A 20 -9.73 -1.56 -14.95
N GLY A 21 -10.06 -0.98 -13.78
CA GLY A 21 -9.14 -0.12 -13.02
C GLY A 21 -7.92 -0.89 -12.48
N HIS A 22 -8.10 -2.15 -12.07
CA HIS A 22 -7.00 -3.04 -11.69
C HIS A 22 -6.19 -3.44 -12.92
N ALA A 23 -6.88 -3.83 -14.02
CA ALA A 23 -6.24 -4.16 -15.29
C ALA A 23 -5.38 -3.01 -15.82
N TYR A 24 -5.84 -1.77 -15.71
CA TYR A 24 -5.11 -0.58 -16.14
C TYR A 24 -3.72 -0.47 -15.47
N SER A 25 -3.66 -0.59 -14.16
CA SER A 25 -2.39 -0.55 -13.42
C SER A 25 -1.49 -1.74 -13.77
N THR A 26 -2.08 -2.95 -13.90
CA THR A 26 -1.32 -4.18 -14.17
C THR A 26 -0.74 -4.17 -15.58
N VAL A 27 -1.52 -3.82 -16.59
CA VAL A 27 -1.05 -3.70 -17.98
C VAL A 27 0.03 -2.62 -18.10
N ALA A 28 -0.15 -1.47 -17.43
CA ALA A 28 0.87 -0.42 -17.43
C ALA A 28 2.21 -0.89 -16.85
N ALA A 29 2.18 -1.65 -15.76
CA ALA A 29 3.38 -2.22 -15.15
C ALA A 29 4.02 -3.30 -16.04
N ASP A 30 3.22 -4.17 -16.66
CA ASP A 30 3.68 -5.19 -17.60
C ASP A 30 4.38 -4.58 -18.82
N VAL A 31 3.81 -3.52 -19.41
CA VAL A 31 4.43 -2.80 -20.53
C VAL A 31 5.80 -2.23 -20.12
N VAL A 32 5.93 -1.65 -18.95
CA VAL A 32 7.20 -1.14 -18.43
C VAL A 32 8.19 -2.28 -18.20
N ALA A 33 7.75 -3.40 -17.60
CA ALA A 33 8.59 -4.57 -17.37
C ALA A 33 9.15 -5.12 -18.69
N ARG A 34 8.29 -5.36 -19.67
CA ARG A 34 8.68 -5.84 -21.01
C ARG A 34 9.63 -4.86 -21.70
N TYR A 35 9.39 -3.55 -21.61
CA TYR A 35 10.24 -2.54 -22.20
C TYR A 35 11.65 -2.57 -21.60
N GLU A 36 11.80 -2.61 -20.28
CA GLU A 36 13.10 -2.64 -19.62
C GLU A 36 13.84 -3.96 -19.88
N ALA A 37 13.11 -5.09 -19.92
CA ALA A 37 13.67 -6.38 -20.30
C ALA A 37 14.19 -6.39 -21.77
N LEU A 38 13.47 -5.78 -22.71
CA LEU A 38 13.90 -5.61 -24.10
C LEU A 38 15.16 -4.72 -24.20
N ARG A 39 15.39 -3.83 -23.25
CA ARG A 39 16.61 -3.04 -23.12
C ARG A 39 17.78 -3.82 -22.52
N GLY A 40 17.58 -5.09 -22.20
CA GLY A 40 18.60 -5.99 -21.66
C GLY A 40 18.83 -5.84 -20.15
N LYS A 41 17.89 -5.25 -19.40
CA LYS A 41 17.98 -5.20 -17.94
C LYS A 41 17.36 -6.45 -17.32
N PRO A 42 17.98 -7.06 -16.29
CA PRO A 42 17.27 -7.95 -15.39
C PRO A 42 16.06 -7.20 -14.81
N THR A 43 14.87 -7.75 -14.98
CA THR A 43 13.62 -7.07 -14.58
C THR A 43 12.79 -7.98 -13.71
N TYR A 44 12.21 -7.43 -12.64
CA TYR A 44 11.26 -8.13 -11.79
C TYR A 44 9.97 -7.34 -11.71
N PHE A 45 8.85 -7.96 -12.07
CA PHE A 45 7.52 -7.39 -12.00
C PHE A 45 6.71 -8.04 -10.88
N LEU A 46 6.32 -7.25 -9.87
CA LEU A 46 5.50 -7.67 -8.74
C LEU A 46 4.09 -7.14 -8.85
N THR A 47 3.13 -8.01 -8.62
CA THR A 47 1.73 -7.69 -8.32
C THR A 47 1.23 -8.55 -7.15
N GLY A 48 0.00 -8.40 -6.71
CA GLY A 48 -0.52 -9.23 -5.62
C GLY A 48 -1.84 -8.75 -5.04
N LEU A 49 -2.16 -9.29 -3.86
CA LEU A 49 -3.44 -9.10 -3.19
C LEU A 49 -3.26 -8.59 -1.77
N ASP A 50 -4.06 -7.58 -1.42
CA ASP A 50 -4.27 -7.08 -0.08
C ASP A 50 -5.49 -7.79 0.53
N GLU A 51 -5.23 -8.65 1.51
CA GLU A 51 -6.19 -9.64 2.00
C GLU A 51 -6.62 -9.41 3.46
N HIS A 52 -6.08 -8.40 4.13
CA HIS A 52 -6.38 -8.09 5.53
C HIS A 52 -7.34 -6.90 5.69
N GLY A 53 -7.76 -6.65 6.93
CA GLY A 53 -8.53 -5.48 7.31
C GLY A 53 -10.02 -5.74 7.56
N LEU A 54 -10.66 -4.71 8.15
CA LEU A 54 -12.05 -4.78 8.61
C LEU A 54 -13.05 -5.07 7.48
N LYS A 55 -12.81 -4.54 6.29
CA LYS A 55 -13.68 -4.78 5.12
C LYS A 55 -13.75 -6.24 4.72
N ILE A 56 -12.58 -6.91 4.68
CA ILE A 56 -12.47 -8.32 4.34
C ILE A 56 -13.16 -9.16 5.41
N GLU A 57 -12.91 -8.87 6.70
CA GLU A 57 -13.56 -9.56 7.81
C GLU A 57 -15.09 -9.45 7.74
N ARG A 58 -15.60 -8.24 7.49
CA ARG A 58 -17.05 -7.99 7.31
C ARG A 58 -17.61 -8.72 6.09
N ARG A 59 -16.89 -8.69 4.95
CA ARG A 59 -17.35 -9.34 3.72
C ARG A 59 -17.34 -10.86 3.84
N ALA A 60 -16.33 -11.45 4.46
CA ALA A 60 -16.31 -12.89 4.77
C ALA A 60 -17.49 -13.31 5.65
N LYS A 61 -17.77 -12.51 6.69
CA LYS A 61 -18.92 -12.74 7.57
C LYS A 61 -20.27 -12.67 6.85
N GLU A 62 -20.45 -11.69 5.95
CA GLU A 62 -21.65 -11.58 5.11
C GLU A 62 -21.87 -12.81 4.21
N MET A 63 -20.78 -13.46 3.81
CA MET A 63 -20.79 -14.67 3.00
C MET A 63 -20.75 -15.98 3.81
N GLU A 64 -20.83 -15.88 5.13
CA GLU A 64 -20.76 -17.01 6.06
C GLU A 64 -19.47 -17.85 5.89
N LEU A 65 -18.35 -17.19 5.59
CA LEU A 65 -17.05 -17.81 5.40
C LEU A 65 -16.05 -17.38 6.48
N ALA A 66 -15.06 -18.24 6.76
CA ALA A 66 -13.86 -17.79 7.45
C ALA A 66 -13.10 -16.79 6.56
N PRO A 67 -12.47 -15.74 7.12
CA PRO A 67 -11.74 -14.76 6.31
C PRO A 67 -10.68 -15.37 5.38
N GLN A 68 -9.95 -16.40 5.83
CA GLN A 68 -8.97 -17.11 5.00
C GLN A 68 -9.64 -17.81 3.80
N ASP A 69 -10.75 -18.51 4.00
CA ASP A 69 -11.46 -19.20 2.92
C ASP A 69 -12.03 -18.21 1.90
N PHE A 70 -12.46 -17.04 2.40
CA PHE A 70 -12.94 -15.97 1.54
C PHE A 70 -11.82 -15.43 0.63
N VAL A 71 -10.65 -15.06 1.19
CA VAL A 71 -9.55 -14.50 0.38
C VAL A 71 -8.94 -15.55 -0.55
N ASP A 72 -8.91 -16.83 -0.16
CA ASP A 72 -8.48 -17.93 -1.02
C ASP A 72 -9.38 -18.09 -2.26
N ARG A 73 -10.69 -17.96 -2.09
CA ARG A 73 -11.64 -17.94 -3.22
C ARG A 73 -11.49 -16.71 -4.11
N MET A 74 -11.18 -15.56 -3.51
CA MET A 74 -11.05 -14.31 -4.25
C MET A 74 -9.73 -14.18 -5.00
N ALA A 75 -8.71 -14.97 -4.66
CA ALA A 75 -7.40 -14.91 -5.32
C ALA A 75 -7.43 -15.43 -6.77
N ALA A 76 -8.21 -16.48 -7.06
CA ALA A 76 -8.28 -17.08 -8.38
C ALA A 76 -8.74 -16.09 -9.47
N PRO A 77 -9.87 -15.36 -9.32
CA PRO A 77 -10.32 -14.39 -10.33
C PRO A 77 -9.29 -13.33 -10.72
N PHE A 78 -8.39 -12.93 -9.79
CA PHE A 78 -7.31 -11.99 -10.13
C PHE A 78 -6.21 -12.65 -10.94
N ARG A 79 -5.83 -13.88 -10.62
CA ARG A 79 -4.83 -14.64 -11.39
C ARG A 79 -5.33 -14.91 -12.80
N ASP A 80 -6.58 -15.39 -12.91
CA ASP A 80 -7.21 -15.68 -14.19
C ASP A 80 -7.25 -14.43 -15.08
N ALA A 81 -7.61 -13.25 -14.50
CA ALA A 81 -7.63 -12.00 -15.24
C ALA A 81 -6.25 -11.57 -15.75
N TRP A 82 -5.17 -11.78 -14.97
CA TRP A 82 -3.81 -11.45 -15.42
C TRP A 82 -3.30 -12.43 -16.48
N GLU A 83 -3.70 -13.69 -16.40
CA GLU A 83 -3.42 -14.68 -17.45
C GLU A 83 -4.16 -14.33 -18.75
N GLU A 84 -5.45 -14.01 -18.70
CA GLU A 84 -6.23 -13.60 -19.88
C GLU A 84 -5.69 -12.31 -20.54
N LEU A 85 -5.13 -11.40 -19.75
CA LEU A 85 -4.51 -10.17 -20.23
C LEU A 85 -3.05 -10.33 -20.68
N ASP A 86 -2.50 -11.55 -20.65
CA ASP A 86 -1.08 -11.85 -20.95
C ASP A 86 -0.09 -10.99 -20.13
N CYS A 87 -0.42 -10.68 -18.87
CA CYS A 87 0.46 -9.94 -17.97
C CYS A 87 1.46 -10.90 -17.30
N ALA A 88 2.74 -10.77 -17.69
CA ALA A 88 3.82 -11.67 -17.27
C ALA A 88 4.52 -11.16 -16.00
N HIS A 89 3.86 -11.30 -14.84
CA HIS A 89 4.45 -10.96 -13.54
C HIS A 89 5.38 -12.07 -13.05
N ASP A 90 6.51 -11.68 -12.43
CA ASP A 90 7.49 -12.59 -11.81
C ASP A 90 7.06 -12.98 -10.39
N GLY A 91 6.40 -12.09 -9.69
CA GLY A 91 5.90 -12.28 -8.33
C GLY A 91 4.42 -11.98 -8.17
N PHE A 92 3.71 -12.83 -7.40
CA PHE A 92 2.32 -12.61 -6.99
C PHE A 92 2.21 -12.79 -5.49
N ILE A 93 2.34 -11.66 -4.75
CA ILE A 93 2.31 -11.66 -3.28
C ILE A 93 0.89 -11.73 -2.74
N ARG A 94 0.72 -12.45 -1.63
CA ARG A 94 -0.49 -12.44 -0.81
C ARG A 94 -0.11 -12.01 0.61
N THR A 95 -0.81 -11.03 1.17
CA THR A 95 -0.50 -10.52 2.52
C THR A 95 -0.77 -11.55 3.61
N THR A 96 -1.58 -12.57 3.34
CA THR A 96 -1.82 -13.72 4.25
C THR A 96 -0.69 -14.74 4.26
N SER A 97 0.32 -14.65 3.38
CA SER A 97 1.46 -15.58 3.38
C SER A 97 2.30 -15.46 4.65
N ALA A 98 2.83 -16.59 5.13
CA ALA A 98 3.68 -16.62 6.31
C ALA A 98 4.93 -15.74 6.16
N GLN A 99 5.56 -15.78 4.98
CA GLN A 99 6.71 -14.94 4.66
C GLN A 99 6.38 -13.45 4.80
N HIS A 100 5.26 -13.00 4.23
CA HIS A 100 4.86 -11.60 4.32
C HIS A 100 4.64 -11.17 5.78
N ARG A 101 3.91 -11.96 6.56
CA ARG A 101 3.66 -11.67 7.98
C ARG A 101 4.94 -11.51 8.78
N GLU A 102 5.91 -12.40 8.58
CA GLU A 102 7.22 -12.34 9.22
C GLU A 102 7.96 -11.03 8.88
N ARG A 103 7.94 -10.63 7.60
CA ARG A 103 8.63 -9.42 7.14
C ARG A 103 7.98 -8.14 7.63
N VAL A 104 6.65 -8.10 7.70
CA VAL A 104 5.92 -6.96 8.30
C VAL A 104 6.27 -6.80 9.78
N GLN A 105 6.32 -7.91 10.53
CA GLN A 105 6.71 -7.87 11.94
C GLN A 105 8.18 -7.49 12.12
N ALA A 106 9.07 -7.91 11.23
CA ALA A 106 10.47 -7.50 11.24
C ALA A 106 10.63 -5.98 10.98
N LEU A 107 9.89 -5.44 9.99
CA LEU A 107 9.88 -4.00 9.73
C LEU A 107 9.34 -3.20 10.94
N TRP A 108 8.26 -3.68 11.57
CA TRP A 108 7.74 -3.09 12.80
C TRP A 108 8.80 -2.99 13.89
N LYS A 109 9.49 -4.11 14.19
CA LYS A 109 10.53 -4.16 15.20
C LYS A 109 11.70 -3.20 14.92
N GLN A 110 12.08 -3.04 13.64
CA GLN A 110 13.11 -2.07 13.26
C GLN A 110 12.70 -0.63 13.55
N MET A 111 11.46 -0.27 13.20
CA MET A 111 10.90 1.08 13.50
C MET A 111 10.73 1.30 15.01
N GLU A 112 10.30 0.28 15.74
CA GLU A 112 10.15 0.33 17.20
C GLU A 112 11.49 0.47 17.90
N ALA A 113 12.50 -0.28 17.50
CA ALA A 113 13.88 -0.18 18.03
C ALA A 113 14.51 1.19 17.80
N LYS A 114 14.12 1.90 16.72
CA LYS A 114 14.51 3.29 16.48
C LYS A 114 13.79 4.29 17.40
N GLY A 115 12.72 3.87 18.07
CA GLY A 115 11.89 4.74 18.93
C GLY A 115 10.83 5.54 18.16
N ASP A 116 10.54 5.16 16.92
CA ASP A 116 9.54 5.83 16.07
C ASP A 116 8.11 5.30 16.29
N ILE A 117 7.95 4.25 17.11
CA ILE A 117 6.63 3.71 17.48
C ILE A 117 6.38 3.96 18.96
N TYR A 118 5.18 4.43 19.31
CA TYR A 118 4.74 4.64 20.70
C TYR A 118 3.25 4.34 20.85
N LEU A 119 2.80 4.03 22.06
CA LEU A 119 1.42 3.71 22.40
C LEU A 119 0.73 4.94 23.00
N ASP A 120 -0.46 5.28 22.51
CA ASP A 120 -1.28 6.39 23.01
C ASP A 120 -2.78 6.12 22.84
N ASP A 121 -3.61 6.87 23.56
CA ASP A 121 -5.05 6.85 23.38
C ASP A 121 -5.44 7.76 22.21
N TYR A 122 -6.27 7.24 21.32
CA TYR A 122 -6.71 7.97 20.13
C TYR A 122 -8.23 8.01 20.02
N GLU A 123 -8.75 9.18 19.66
CA GLU A 123 -10.17 9.38 19.38
C GLU A 123 -10.32 10.30 18.18
N ASP A 124 -10.80 9.78 17.04
CA ASP A 124 -11.07 10.60 15.86
C ASP A 124 -12.10 9.92 14.94
N TRP A 125 -12.42 10.57 13.82
CA TRP A 125 -13.37 10.10 12.82
C TRP A 125 -12.74 9.04 11.90
N TYR A 126 -13.27 7.84 11.90
CA TYR A 126 -12.77 6.71 11.10
C TYR A 126 -13.63 6.46 9.87
N CYS A 127 -13.03 6.45 8.69
CA CYS A 127 -13.67 6.03 7.46
C CYS A 127 -13.37 4.56 7.16
N VAL A 128 -14.38 3.70 7.29
CA VAL A 128 -14.27 2.27 6.95
C VAL A 128 -13.87 2.06 5.49
N GLY A 129 -14.33 2.94 4.60
CA GLY A 129 -13.99 2.89 3.17
C GLY A 129 -12.53 3.16 2.86
N CYS A 130 -11.92 4.15 3.53
CA CYS A 130 -10.48 4.45 3.41
C CYS A 130 -9.61 3.58 4.33
N GLU A 131 -10.23 2.93 5.33
CA GLU A 131 -9.55 2.29 6.45
C GLU A 131 -8.55 3.23 7.15
N SER A 132 -8.94 4.50 7.29
CA SER A 132 -8.11 5.54 7.87
C SER A 132 -8.91 6.54 8.68
N PHE A 133 -8.26 7.10 9.69
CA PHE A 133 -8.78 8.22 10.43
C PHE A 133 -8.81 9.50 9.58
N LYS A 134 -9.74 10.38 9.88
CA LYS A 134 -9.95 11.69 9.27
C LYS A 134 -10.10 12.72 10.34
N THR A 135 -9.43 13.83 10.17
CA THR A 135 -9.67 15.01 11.00
C THR A 135 -11.01 15.64 10.64
N GLU A 136 -11.60 16.37 11.57
CA GLU A 136 -12.87 17.08 11.32
C GLU A 136 -12.82 18.03 10.12
N LYS A 137 -11.63 18.63 9.88
CA LYS A 137 -11.39 19.52 8.72
C LYS A 137 -11.38 18.80 7.36
N GLU A 138 -11.10 17.50 7.36
CA GLU A 138 -11.08 16.68 6.14
C GLU A 138 -12.46 16.15 5.79
N LEU A 139 -13.46 16.29 6.66
CA LEU A 139 -14.80 15.76 6.41
C LEU A 139 -15.67 16.76 5.65
N LEU A 140 -16.55 16.23 4.82
CA LEU A 140 -17.63 17.00 4.24
C LEU A 140 -18.72 17.30 5.29
N GLU A 141 -19.64 18.22 4.95
CA GLU A 141 -20.83 18.49 5.75
C GLU A 141 -21.59 17.18 6.05
N GLY A 142 -22.13 17.05 7.27
CA GLY A 142 -22.78 15.82 7.71
C GLY A 142 -21.82 14.70 8.14
N LYS A 143 -20.53 15.00 8.40
CA LYS A 143 -19.49 14.02 8.79
C LYS A 143 -19.31 12.92 7.75
N LEU A 144 -19.24 13.30 6.47
CA LEU A 144 -19.03 12.36 5.37
C LEU A 144 -17.56 12.33 4.94
N CYS A 145 -17.08 11.15 4.60
CA CYS A 145 -15.76 10.99 3.96
C CYS A 145 -15.76 11.62 2.56
N PRO A 146 -14.81 12.51 2.21
CA PRO A 146 -14.76 13.16 0.90
C PRO A 146 -14.54 12.18 -0.27
N ILE A 147 -13.94 11.02 -0.01
CA ILE A 147 -13.65 10.01 -1.04
C ILE A 147 -14.86 9.09 -1.25
N HIS A 148 -15.48 8.61 -0.18
CA HIS A 148 -16.53 7.59 -0.23
C HIS A 148 -17.94 8.16 -0.11
N GLN A 149 -18.08 9.46 0.28
CA GLN A 149 -19.35 10.14 0.52
C GLN A 149 -20.30 9.37 1.48
N LYS A 150 -19.67 8.61 2.40
CA LYS A 150 -20.36 7.83 3.43
C LYS A 150 -20.05 8.40 4.82
N PRO A 151 -20.97 8.24 5.79
CA PRO A 151 -20.74 8.64 7.17
C PRO A 151 -19.46 7.98 7.72
N VAL A 152 -18.71 8.73 8.53
CA VAL A 152 -17.57 8.23 9.29
C VAL A 152 -18.01 7.91 10.72
N GLU A 153 -17.32 6.97 11.34
CA GLU A 153 -17.58 6.51 12.72
C GLU A 153 -16.58 7.19 13.66
N ARG A 154 -17.03 7.63 14.84
CA ARG A 154 -16.11 8.11 15.87
C ARG A 154 -15.58 6.91 16.66
N ILE A 155 -14.28 6.66 16.57
CA ILE A 155 -13.63 5.55 17.24
C ILE A 155 -12.69 6.11 18.30
N LYS A 156 -12.78 5.55 19.50
CA LYS A 156 -11.81 5.76 20.58
C LYS A 156 -11.17 4.41 20.87
N GLU A 157 -9.87 4.34 20.66
CA GLU A 157 -9.09 3.13 20.95
C GLU A 157 -7.68 3.48 21.39
N ARG A 158 -7.06 2.57 22.15
CA ARG A 158 -5.64 2.63 22.41
C ARG A 158 -4.90 2.08 21.20
N SER A 159 -3.97 2.85 20.65
CA SER A 159 -3.31 2.53 19.39
C SER A 159 -1.81 2.80 19.46
N TYR A 160 -1.05 2.01 18.74
CA TYR A 160 0.34 2.35 18.43
C TYR A 160 0.38 3.41 17.34
N PHE A 161 1.26 4.39 17.52
CA PHE A 161 1.50 5.48 16.60
C PHE A 161 2.90 5.42 16.04
N PHE A 162 3.02 5.74 14.75
CA PHE A 162 4.29 6.03 14.11
C PHE A 162 4.54 7.54 14.11
N ARG A 163 5.74 7.97 14.49
CA ARG A 163 6.14 9.39 14.55
C ARG A 163 6.33 10.00 13.16
N LEU A 164 5.28 9.94 12.34
CA LEU A 164 5.30 10.46 10.97
C LEU A 164 5.63 11.95 10.92
N SER A 165 5.25 12.72 11.93
CA SER A 165 5.58 14.16 12.06
C SER A 165 7.07 14.43 12.02
N SER A 166 7.90 13.53 12.58
CA SER A 166 9.36 13.63 12.57
C SER A 166 9.97 13.49 11.17
N TYR A 167 9.20 12.98 10.21
CA TYR A 167 9.64 12.77 8.82
C TYR A 167 9.23 13.90 7.88
N THR A 168 8.60 14.98 8.37
CA THR A 168 8.25 16.15 7.54
C THR A 168 9.46 16.72 6.83
N GLN A 169 10.49 17.11 7.56
CA GLN A 169 11.70 17.69 6.97
C GLN A 169 12.53 16.66 6.18
N PRO A 170 12.80 15.44 6.68
CA PRO A 170 13.49 14.41 5.90
C PRO A 170 12.85 14.11 4.54
N LEU A 171 11.52 14.09 4.45
CA LEU A 171 10.81 13.90 3.19
C LEU A 171 10.96 15.11 2.26
N LEU A 172 10.88 16.33 2.77
CA LEU A 172 11.09 17.54 1.95
C LEU A 172 12.50 17.60 1.39
N ASP A 173 13.51 17.29 2.19
CA ASP A 173 14.91 17.22 1.77
C ASP A 173 15.11 16.13 0.69
N TYR A 174 14.47 14.98 0.88
CA TYR A 174 14.48 13.90 -0.12
C TYR A 174 13.82 14.32 -1.43
N PHE A 175 12.68 15.01 -1.37
CA PHE A 175 11.97 15.49 -2.56
C PHE A 175 12.74 16.57 -3.32
N GLU A 176 13.51 17.39 -2.63
CA GLU A 176 14.37 18.38 -3.24
C GLU A 176 15.55 17.74 -3.96
N ALA A 177 16.16 16.72 -3.34
CA ALA A 177 17.25 15.95 -3.93
C ALA A 177 16.80 15.04 -5.09
N HIS A 178 15.49 14.65 -5.13
CA HIS A 178 14.95 13.71 -6.12
C HIS A 178 13.71 14.27 -6.83
N PRO A 179 13.85 15.28 -7.70
CA PRO A 179 12.72 15.97 -8.34
C PRO A 179 11.89 15.07 -9.28
N GLY A 180 12.39 13.88 -9.60
CA GLY A 180 11.68 12.86 -10.39
C GLY A 180 10.98 11.77 -9.56
N PHE A 181 11.00 11.87 -8.23
CA PHE A 181 10.48 10.81 -7.35
C PHE A 181 8.99 10.52 -7.55
N VAL A 182 8.17 11.53 -7.76
CA VAL A 182 6.74 11.34 -8.08
C VAL A 182 6.46 11.85 -9.49
N GLN A 183 5.74 11.05 -10.26
CA GLN A 183 5.30 11.38 -11.62
C GLN A 183 3.77 11.22 -11.76
N PRO A 184 3.10 12.06 -12.54
CA PRO A 184 3.61 13.29 -13.20
C PRO A 184 3.83 14.45 -12.19
N GLU A 185 4.52 15.50 -12.63
CA GLU A 185 4.91 16.65 -11.81
C GLU A 185 3.74 17.28 -11.03
N ALA A 186 2.55 17.35 -11.63
CA ALA A 186 1.36 17.86 -10.96
C ALA A 186 1.04 17.08 -9.68
N ARG A 187 1.27 15.76 -9.68
CA ARG A 187 1.08 14.88 -8.51
C ARG A 187 2.19 15.10 -7.48
N PHE A 188 3.40 15.35 -7.95
CA PHE A 188 4.50 15.68 -7.04
C PHE A 188 4.26 16.98 -6.29
N ASN A 189 3.73 17.99 -6.97
CA ASN A 189 3.40 19.27 -6.35
C ASN A 189 2.29 19.13 -5.29
N GLU A 190 1.30 18.27 -5.51
CA GLU A 190 0.28 17.90 -4.53
C GLU A 190 0.91 17.28 -3.26
N VAL A 191 1.80 16.30 -3.44
CA VAL A 191 2.51 15.62 -2.35
C VAL A 191 3.37 16.61 -1.55
N LYS A 192 4.18 17.42 -2.25
CA LYS A 192 5.04 18.45 -1.61
C LYS A 192 4.22 19.46 -0.81
N SER A 193 3.11 19.94 -1.35
CA SER A 193 2.23 20.88 -0.65
C SER A 193 1.66 20.27 0.62
N PHE A 194 1.19 19.02 0.55
CA PHE A 194 0.67 18.34 1.71
C PHE A 194 1.72 18.15 2.83
N VAL A 195 2.95 17.75 2.45
CA VAL A 195 4.03 17.57 3.45
C VAL A 195 4.44 18.90 4.07
N LYS A 196 4.47 20.01 3.28
CA LYS A 196 4.79 21.36 3.77
C LYS A 196 3.79 21.90 4.79
N GLU A 197 2.54 21.45 4.77
CA GLU A 197 1.54 21.81 5.79
C GLU A 197 1.84 21.19 7.17
N GLY A 198 2.81 20.28 7.24
CA GLY A 198 3.19 19.52 8.43
C GLY A 198 2.46 18.19 8.54
N LEU A 199 3.23 17.14 8.79
CA LEU A 199 2.68 15.80 8.99
C LEU A 199 2.27 15.59 10.45
N ARG A 200 1.29 14.73 10.67
CA ARG A 200 0.86 14.27 12.00
C ARG A 200 1.23 12.82 12.18
N ASP A 201 1.43 12.41 13.43
CA ASP A 201 1.70 11.03 13.76
C ASP A 201 0.54 10.13 13.31
N LEU A 202 0.91 8.96 12.82
CA LEU A 202 -0.01 8.03 12.19
C LEU A 202 -0.33 6.88 13.13
N SER A 203 -1.61 6.67 13.42
CA SER A 203 -2.07 5.47 14.13
C SER A 203 -1.87 4.23 13.26
N ILE A 204 -1.02 3.30 13.70
CA ILE A 204 -0.55 2.12 12.95
C ILE A 204 -0.98 0.78 13.56
N SER A 205 -1.92 0.77 14.49
CA SER A 205 -2.56 -0.46 14.97
C SER A 205 -4.05 -0.29 15.19
N ARG A 206 -4.76 -1.41 15.31
CA ARG A 206 -6.21 -1.48 15.57
C ARG A 206 -6.50 -2.57 16.57
N THR A 207 -7.53 -2.34 17.40
CA THR A 207 -8.09 -3.34 18.33
C THR A 207 -9.53 -3.72 17.99
N SER A 208 -10.16 -2.97 17.09
CA SER A 208 -11.59 -3.08 16.73
C SER A 208 -11.92 -4.29 15.84
N PHE A 209 -10.93 -4.97 15.26
CA PHE A 209 -11.08 -6.20 14.48
C PHE A 209 -9.85 -7.11 14.66
N ARG A 210 -9.93 -8.35 14.13
CA ARG A 210 -8.89 -9.37 14.35
C ARG A 210 -8.22 -9.88 13.08
N TRP A 211 -8.80 -9.62 11.93
CA TRP A 211 -8.28 -10.11 10.66
C TRP A 211 -7.15 -9.22 10.14
N GLY A 212 -5.91 -9.63 10.42
CA GLY A 212 -4.68 -8.93 10.04
C GLY A 212 -3.46 -9.51 10.74
N ILE A 213 -2.32 -8.85 10.60
CA ILE A 213 -1.06 -9.25 11.22
C ILE A 213 -1.02 -8.73 12.66
N PRO A 214 -0.84 -9.59 13.68
CA PRO A 214 -0.74 -9.13 15.06
C PRO A 214 0.55 -8.33 15.28
N VAL A 215 0.45 -7.29 16.10
CA VAL A 215 1.62 -6.52 16.58
C VAL A 215 2.52 -7.47 17.40
N PRO A 216 3.86 -7.47 17.16
CA PRO A 216 4.78 -8.19 18.02
C PRO A 216 4.60 -7.80 19.50
N ASP A 217 4.58 -8.82 20.38
CA ASP A 217 4.45 -8.66 21.83
C ASP A 217 3.13 -8.01 22.35
N ALA A 218 2.21 -7.65 21.44
CA ALA A 218 0.88 -7.09 21.74
C ALA A 218 -0.19 -7.67 20.79
N PRO A 219 -0.50 -8.98 20.84
CA PRO A 219 -1.35 -9.67 19.85
C PRO A 219 -2.82 -9.25 19.87
N GLU A 220 -3.25 -8.47 20.86
CA GLU A 220 -4.57 -7.84 20.89
C GLU A 220 -4.68 -6.67 19.89
N HIS A 221 -3.54 -6.13 19.42
CA HIS A 221 -3.46 -5.16 18.36
C HIS A 221 -3.16 -5.82 17.01
N VAL A 222 -3.83 -5.36 15.97
CA VAL A 222 -3.57 -5.73 14.58
C VAL A 222 -2.82 -4.59 13.90
N ILE A 223 -1.77 -4.89 13.17
CA ILE A 223 -1.00 -3.91 12.40
C ILE A 223 -1.90 -3.25 11.36
N TYR A 224 -1.75 -1.94 11.22
CA TYR A 224 -2.52 -1.12 10.29
C TYR A 224 -2.36 -1.61 8.85
N VAL A 225 -3.50 -1.76 8.16
CA VAL A 225 -3.56 -2.34 6.82
C VAL A 225 -2.60 -1.70 5.81
N TRP A 226 -2.35 -0.39 5.90
CA TRP A 226 -1.41 0.29 4.99
C TRP A 226 0.06 0.01 5.32
N LEU A 227 0.43 -0.18 6.58
CA LEU A 227 1.78 -0.63 6.91
C LEU A 227 2.00 -2.08 6.45
N ASP A 228 1.00 -2.94 6.67
CA ASP A 228 0.94 -4.29 6.15
C ASP A 228 1.06 -4.28 4.61
N ALA A 229 0.12 -3.64 3.92
CA ALA A 229 0.07 -3.62 2.46
C ALA A 229 1.34 -3.05 1.82
N LEU A 230 1.87 -1.90 2.30
CA LEU A 230 3.06 -1.29 1.69
C LEU A 230 4.33 -2.15 1.85
N THR A 231 4.41 -2.95 2.90
CA THR A 231 5.54 -3.85 3.13
C THR A 231 5.63 -4.95 2.06
N ASN A 232 4.56 -5.20 1.28
CA ASN A 232 4.58 -6.20 0.20
C ASN A 232 5.75 -6.03 -0.76
N TYR A 233 6.13 -4.79 -1.07
CA TYR A 233 7.16 -4.45 -2.05
C TYR A 233 8.55 -4.99 -1.68
N ILE A 234 8.83 -5.14 -0.41
CA ILE A 234 10.09 -5.71 0.08
C ILE A 234 9.92 -7.14 0.57
N SER A 235 8.78 -7.49 1.15
CA SER A 235 8.54 -8.84 1.65
C SER A 235 8.46 -9.88 0.54
N ALA A 236 7.92 -9.52 -0.63
CA ALA A 236 7.90 -10.39 -1.81
C ALA A 236 9.31 -10.77 -2.28
N LEU A 237 10.27 -9.88 -2.08
CA LEU A 237 11.69 -10.11 -2.36
C LEU A 237 12.45 -10.77 -1.20
N GLY A 238 11.80 -11.00 -0.05
CA GLY A 238 12.39 -11.63 1.11
C GLY A 238 13.15 -10.71 2.08
N GLY A 239 12.87 -9.41 2.04
CA GLY A 239 13.39 -8.42 2.98
C GLY A 239 12.29 -7.63 3.70
N PRO A 240 12.60 -6.92 4.82
CA PRO A 240 13.74 -7.18 5.68
C PRO A 240 13.55 -8.45 6.52
N ALA A 241 14.59 -8.97 7.12
CA ALA A 241 14.53 -10.17 7.93
C ALA A 241 15.45 -10.10 9.15
N GLU A 242 15.04 -10.77 10.24
CA GLU A 242 15.91 -10.98 11.40
C GLU A 242 17.07 -11.95 11.08
N GLN A 243 16.85 -12.90 10.18
CA GLN A 243 17.81 -13.93 9.79
C GLN A 243 18.00 -13.97 8.27
N GLY A 244 18.93 -13.13 7.82
CA GLY A 244 19.35 -13.13 6.41
C GLY A 244 18.27 -12.71 5.42
N GLU A 245 18.62 -11.84 4.55
CA GLU A 245 17.78 -11.40 3.46
C GLU A 245 18.02 -12.29 2.22
N SER A 246 17.05 -12.34 1.34
CA SER A 246 17.14 -13.19 0.16
C SER A 246 17.99 -12.51 -0.94
N PRO A 247 18.65 -13.30 -1.83
CA PRO A 247 19.34 -12.75 -3.00
C PRO A 247 18.45 -11.88 -3.89
N LEU A 248 17.13 -12.15 -3.97
CA LEU A 248 16.19 -11.31 -4.70
C LEU A 248 16.06 -9.91 -4.09
N PHE A 249 16.10 -9.80 -2.75
CA PHE A 249 16.06 -8.50 -2.10
C PHE A 249 17.33 -7.70 -2.36
N ASP A 250 18.50 -8.35 -2.34
CA ASP A 250 19.74 -7.70 -2.69
C ASP A 250 19.72 -7.23 -4.15
N GLU A 251 19.36 -8.11 -5.08
CA GLU A 251 19.34 -7.80 -6.51
C GLU A 251 18.31 -6.73 -6.89
N PHE A 252 17.04 -6.91 -6.51
CA PHE A 252 15.92 -6.06 -7.01
C PHE A 252 15.51 -4.94 -6.06
N TRP A 253 16.06 -4.87 -4.84
CA TRP A 253 15.82 -3.73 -3.96
C TRP A 253 17.08 -2.92 -3.70
N ARG A 254 18.17 -3.54 -3.23
CA ARG A 254 19.39 -2.82 -2.86
C ARG A 254 20.22 -2.39 -4.06
N GLU A 255 20.42 -3.26 -5.03
CA GLU A 255 21.28 -3.06 -6.19
C GLU A 255 20.53 -2.59 -7.44
N ALA A 256 19.20 -2.62 -7.43
CA ALA A 256 18.37 -2.16 -8.54
C ALA A 256 18.78 -0.76 -9.00
N GLU A 257 18.87 -0.54 -10.31
CA GLU A 257 19.05 0.81 -10.87
C GLU A 257 17.83 1.67 -10.55
N THR A 258 16.66 1.11 -10.77
CA THR A 258 15.39 1.79 -10.60
C THR A 258 14.37 0.86 -9.94
N ILE A 259 13.64 1.40 -8.97
CA ILE A 259 12.48 0.80 -8.33
C ILE A 259 11.30 1.71 -8.62
N THR A 260 10.30 1.22 -9.35
CA THR A 260 9.12 2.00 -9.76
C THR A 260 7.84 1.40 -9.21
N HIS A 261 7.07 2.20 -8.47
CA HIS A 261 5.71 1.86 -8.06
C HIS A 261 4.70 2.56 -8.97
N ILE A 262 3.88 1.80 -9.73
CA ILE A 262 2.80 2.33 -10.56
C ILE A 262 1.51 2.24 -9.75
N VAL A 263 0.87 3.38 -9.45
CA VAL A 263 -0.26 3.44 -8.53
C VAL A 263 -1.37 4.38 -9.02
N GLY A 264 -2.58 4.17 -8.56
CA GLY A 264 -3.67 5.15 -8.74
C GLY A 264 -3.44 6.40 -7.87
N LYS A 265 -3.83 7.57 -8.36
CA LYS A 265 -3.66 8.84 -7.63
C LYS A 265 -4.35 8.88 -6.26
N ASP A 266 -5.35 8.05 -6.03
CA ASP A 266 -6.09 7.94 -4.78
C ASP A 266 -5.28 7.32 -3.63
N ILE A 267 -4.26 6.53 -3.96
CA ILE A 267 -3.33 5.93 -2.98
C ILE A 267 -1.94 6.56 -3.00
N LEU A 268 -1.78 7.68 -3.71
CA LEU A 268 -0.48 8.34 -3.87
C LEU A 268 0.16 8.75 -2.53
N ARG A 269 -0.61 9.28 -1.58
CA ARG A 269 -0.07 9.71 -0.27
C ARG A 269 0.56 8.55 0.51
N PHE A 270 -0.03 7.37 0.42
CA PHE A 270 0.53 6.17 1.07
C PHE A 270 1.88 5.79 0.48
N HIS A 271 2.04 5.88 -0.83
CA HIS A 271 3.26 5.48 -1.55
C HIS A 271 4.35 6.55 -1.56
N ALA A 272 3.97 7.83 -1.56
CA ALA A 272 4.92 8.94 -1.65
C ALA A 272 5.28 9.57 -0.31
N ILE A 273 4.52 9.29 0.77
CA ILE A 273 4.76 9.87 2.10
C ILE A 273 4.96 8.77 3.14
N TYR A 274 3.94 7.91 3.37
CA TYR A 274 3.99 6.92 4.46
C TYR A 274 5.05 5.86 4.19
N TRP A 275 5.07 5.29 2.99
CA TRP A 275 6.03 4.28 2.62
C TRP A 275 7.48 4.75 2.72
N PRO A 276 7.88 5.89 2.12
CA PRO A 276 9.21 6.43 2.33
C PRO A 276 9.55 6.68 3.81
N ALA A 277 8.61 7.20 4.62
CA ALA A 277 8.85 7.44 6.04
C ALA A 277 9.08 6.13 6.81
N PHE A 278 8.32 5.07 6.55
CA PHE A 278 8.54 3.75 7.14
C PHE A 278 9.91 3.18 6.77
N LEU A 279 10.29 3.29 5.50
CA LEU A 279 11.60 2.84 5.02
C LEU A 279 12.75 3.65 5.64
N MET A 280 12.63 4.99 5.74
CA MET A 280 13.60 5.84 6.43
C MET A 280 13.73 5.46 7.91
N SER A 281 12.62 5.13 8.56
CA SER A 281 12.60 4.66 9.93
C SER A 281 13.34 3.33 10.08
N ALA A 282 13.09 2.40 9.22
CA ALA A 282 13.72 1.09 9.25
C ALA A 282 15.16 1.07 8.68
N GLY A 283 15.68 2.18 8.16
CA GLY A 283 17.01 2.23 7.53
C GLY A 283 17.08 1.49 6.20
N VAL A 284 15.95 1.33 5.51
CA VAL A 284 15.85 0.65 4.22
C VAL A 284 15.89 1.68 3.08
N ARG A 285 16.53 1.31 1.96
CA ARG A 285 16.56 2.13 0.74
C ARG A 285 15.14 2.49 0.27
N LEU A 286 14.96 3.73 -0.21
CA LEU A 286 13.70 4.19 -0.77
C LEU A 286 13.54 3.75 -2.23
N PRO A 287 12.29 3.61 -2.74
CA PRO A 287 12.03 3.43 -4.15
C PRO A 287 12.51 4.64 -4.96
N SER A 288 12.81 4.43 -6.24
CA SER A 288 13.31 5.50 -7.11
C SER A 288 12.19 6.39 -7.60
N GLN A 289 11.00 5.81 -7.85
CA GLN A 289 9.88 6.51 -8.48
C GLN A 289 8.52 5.97 -8.04
N VAL A 290 7.55 6.89 -7.95
CA VAL A 290 6.11 6.59 -7.81
C VAL A 290 5.38 7.23 -8.99
N TRP A 291 4.80 6.40 -9.86
CA TRP A 291 4.01 6.86 -11.01
C TRP A 291 2.53 6.80 -10.68
N ALA A 292 1.90 7.97 -10.56
CA ALA A 292 0.50 8.11 -10.20
C ALA A 292 -0.38 8.34 -11.44
N HIS A 293 -1.10 7.31 -11.86
CA HIS A 293 -2.07 7.46 -12.95
C HIS A 293 -3.41 8.04 -12.46
N GLY A 294 -4.18 8.59 -13.41
CA GLY A 294 -5.52 9.13 -13.16
C GLY A 294 -6.56 8.02 -12.97
N TRP A 295 -7.79 8.42 -12.69
CA TRP A 295 -8.93 7.52 -12.68
C TRP A 295 -9.43 7.24 -14.09
N LEU A 296 -9.91 6.03 -14.31
CA LEU A 296 -10.79 5.76 -15.44
C LEU A 296 -12.16 6.42 -15.16
N THR A 297 -12.69 7.06 -16.17
CA THR A 297 -13.97 7.77 -16.06
C THR A 297 -14.97 7.20 -17.05
N VAL A 298 -16.25 7.18 -16.66
CA VAL A 298 -17.39 6.89 -17.54
C VAL A 298 -18.25 8.15 -17.56
N ASN A 299 -18.44 8.74 -18.74
CA ASN A 299 -19.17 9.99 -18.92
C ASN A 299 -18.66 11.16 -18.05
N GLY A 300 -17.34 11.21 -17.79
CA GLY A 300 -16.70 12.24 -16.97
C GLY A 300 -16.74 11.99 -15.46
N GLU A 301 -17.45 10.99 -14.99
CA GLU A 301 -17.49 10.58 -13.57
C GLU A 301 -16.49 9.46 -13.28
N LYS A 302 -15.94 9.43 -12.06
CA LYS A 302 -15.06 8.34 -11.62
C LYS A 302 -15.78 7.00 -11.75
N MET A 303 -15.15 6.06 -12.45
CA MET A 303 -15.63 4.69 -12.47
C MET A 303 -15.46 4.06 -11.08
N SER A 304 -16.55 3.59 -10.49
CA SER A 304 -16.53 2.92 -9.19
C SER A 304 -17.69 1.94 -9.03
N LYS A 305 -17.46 0.90 -8.22
CA LYS A 305 -18.49 -0.09 -7.89
C LYS A 305 -19.68 0.52 -7.15
N SER A 306 -19.42 1.51 -6.28
CA SER A 306 -20.48 2.21 -5.51
C SER A 306 -21.41 3.04 -6.39
N LEU A 307 -20.97 3.45 -7.59
CA LEU A 307 -21.79 4.16 -8.59
C LEU A 307 -22.42 3.20 -9.62
N GLY A 308 -22.09 1.91 -9.57
CA GLY A 308 -22.63 0.91 -10.51
C GLY A 308 -22.16 1.08 -11.96
N ASN A 309 -21.14 1.91 -12.21
CA ASN A 309 -20.63 2.24 -13.54
C ASN A 309 -19.26 1.57 -13.84
N PHE A 310 -18.89 0.53 -13.10
CA PHE A 310 -17.65 -0.21 -13.33
C PHE A 310 -17.79 -1.25 -14.45
N LEU A 311 -16.67 -1.54 -15.13
CA LEU A 311 -16.58 -2.56 -16.16
C LEU A 311 -15.66 -3.68 -15.70
N PRO A 312 -15.97 -4.97 -15.99
CA PRO A 312 -15.01 -6.06 -15.81
C PRO A 312 -13.77 -5.82 -16.69
N PRO A 313 -12.66 -6.49 -16.39
CA PRO A 313 -11.48 -6.44 -17.24
C PRO A 313 -11.74 -7.01 -18.62
#